data_7377581aca6ee5f714cfb1f978c2cc21
#
_entry.id   7377581aca6ee5f714cfb1f978c2cc21
#
_cell.length_a   1.000
_cell.length_b   1.000
_cell.length_c   1.000
_cell.angle_alpha   90.00
_cell.angle_beta   90.00
_cell.angle_gamma   90.00
#
_symmetry.space_group_name_H-M   'P 1'
#
loop_
_entity.id
_entity.type
_entity.pdbx_description
1 polymer ?
#
loop_
_entity_poly.entity_id
_entity_poly.type
_entity_poly.pdbx_seq_one_letter_code
_entity_poly.pdbx_strand_id
1 'polypeptide(L)'
;MKVGYVMGYSGAHLEFPKAEVDAAEALGFDSIWTAEAYGSDAVTPAAWALAQTKRIKVGTAIMQMPARTPACAAMTAMSLQHLSGGRFIMGIGPSGPQVIEGWHGVPYGKPLMRTREYVSIVRKILAREAVLEHNGEHYQVPYYGDGATGMGKPLKSILHGDAKMKIYTGTIAPAGVAMSAEVADGMFPVFMIPEKFDVFEPALEKGFDRAGGGKDLSNYDILPFVPTVMGDDLDACRQPVRENLALYIGGMGSRDKNFYNDYAKRLGFETAAKQIQDLFLTGKRDEAAAAVPDELVDGMALVGSADRIRARVADWQAAAGRGHIHSILLSRPSTDAMKVVADAAGLT
;
A
#
# COMPACT_ATOMS: atom_id res chain seq x y z
N MET A 1 -17.96 0.04 -6.43
CA MET A 1 -16.50 -0.04 -6.21
C MET A 1 -15.92 1.36 -6.26
N LYS A 2 -15.05 1.72 -5.33
CA LYS A 2 -14.32 2.99 -5.38
C LYS A 2 -13.07 2.88 -6.24
N VAL A 3 -12.55 4.03 -6.69
CA VAL A 3 -11.32 4.11 -7.48
C VAL A 3 -10.39 5.13 -6.82
N GLY A 4 -9.11 4.82 -6.73
CA GLY A 4 -8.06 5.72 -6.29
C GLY A 4 -6.96 5.86 -7.34
N TYR A 5 -6.13 6.87 -7.18
CA TYR A 5 -4.95 7.15 -8.01
C TYR A 5 -3.66 7.02 -7.19
N VAL A 6 -2.68 6.33 -7.71
CA VAL A 6 -1.35 6.19 -7.10
C VAL A 6 -0.37 7.13 -7.77
N MET A 7 0.04 8.16 -7.05
CA MET A 7 1.14 9.04 -7.48
C MET A 7 2.50 8.34 -7.42
N GLY A 8 2.64 7.35 -6.51
CA GLY A 8 3.91 6.69 -6.27
C GLY A 8 4.93 7.57 -5.55
N TYR A 9 6.21 7.35 -5.85
CA TYR A 9 7.35 8.15 -5.38
C TYR A 9 8.20 8.59 -6.58
N SER A 10 9.06 9.58 -6.37
CA SER A 10 9.83 10.22 -7.45
C SER A 10 10.87 9.29 -8.09
N GLY A 11 11.21 9.59 -9.35
CA GLY A 11 12.48 9.22 -9.97
C GLY A 11 13.60 10.20 -9.59
N ALA A 12 14.48 10.52 -10.55
CA ALA A 12 15.57 11.48 -10.35
C ALA A 12 15.09 12.92 -10.07
N HIS A 13 13.91 13.25 -10.55
CA HIS A 13 13.26 14.54 -10.31
C HIS A 13 11.87 14.32 -9.72
N LEU A 14 11.47 15.17 -8.78
CA LEU A 14 10.13 15.18 -8.22
C LEU A 14 9.29 16.21 -8.96
N GLU A 15 8.35 15.72 -9.76
CA GLU A 15 7.33 16.55 -10.41
C GLU A 15 5.96 16.21 -9.82
N PHE A 16 5.15 17.22 -9.54
CA PHE A 16 3.79 16.99 -9.08
C PHE A 16 2.90 16.70 -10.29
N PRO A 17 2.23 15.53 -10.35
CA PRO A 17 1.41 15.14 -11.49
C PRO A 17 0.05 15.85 -11.47
N LYS A 18 0.08 17.16 -11.69
CA LYS A 18 -1.10 18.02 -11.53
C LYS A 18 -2.26 17.63 -12.43
N ALA A 19 -1.99 17.22 -13.66
CA ALA A 19 -3.02 16.85 -14.61
C ALA A 19 -3.80 15.60 -14.13
N GLU A 20 -3.08 14.59 -13.62
CA GLU A 20 -3.67 13.36 -13.10
C GLU A 20 -4.39 13.60 -11.77
N VAL A 21 -3.84 14.46 -10.91
CA VAL A 21 -4.48 14.85 -9.63
C VAL A 21 -5.80 15.59 -9.89
N ASP A 22 -5.78 16.58 -10.79
CA ASP A 22 -6.98 17.33 -11.17
C ASP A 22 -8.03 16.39 -11.83
N ALA A 23 -7.58 15.48 -12.70
CA ALA A 23 -8.46 14.49 -13.32
C ALA A 23 -9.07 13.55 -12.28
N ALA A 24 -8.29 13.04 -11.33
CA ALA A 24 -8.79 12.17 -10.27
C ALA A 24 -9.89 12.85 -9.45
N GLU A 25 -9.67 14.11 -9.05
CA GLU A 25 -10.69 14.86 -8.31
C GLU A 25 -11.92 15.18 -9.16
N ALA A 26 -11.75 15.55 -10.42
CA ALA A 26 -12.86 15.88 -11.34
C ALA A 26 -13.72 14.66 -11.67
N LEU A 27 -13.10 13.50 -11.86
CA LEU A 27 -13.75 12.23 -12.18
C LEU A 27 -14.38 11.52 -10.95
N GLY A 28 -14.31 12.13 -9.77
CA GLY A 28 -14.94 11.55 -8.57
C GLY A 28 -14.18 10.38 -7.96
N PHE A 29 -12.87 10.28 -8.18
CA PHE A 29 -12.05 9.28 -7.48
C PHE A 29 -12.11 9.50 -5.96
N ASP A 30 -12.11 8.41 -5.21
CA ASP A 30 -12.20 8.45 -3.74
C ASP A 30 -10.89 8.94 -3.10
N SER A 31 -9.74 8.60 -3.69
CA SER A 31 -8.45 8.82 -3.02
C SER A 31 -7.25 8.94 -3.96
N ILE A 32 -6.22 9.63 -3.46
CA ILE A 32 -4.88 9.71 -4.06
C ILE A 32 -3.88 9.15 -3.05
N TRP A 33 -2.85 8.44 -3.54
CA TRP A 33 -1.88 7.75 -2.71
C TRP A 33 -0.45 8.07 -3.09
N THR A 34 0.34 8.52 -2.12
CA THR A 34 1.78 8.76 -2.24
C THR A 34 2.56 7.61 -1.64
N ALA A 35 3.78 7.41 -2.07
CA ALA A 35 4.66 6.35 -1.56
C ALA A 35 6.06 6.87 -1.28
N GLU A 36 6.85 6.08 -0.58
CA GLU A 36 8.27 6.35 -0.38
C GLU A 36 9.11 5.07 -0.42
N ALA A 37 10.34 5.22 -0.86
CA ALA A 37 11.38 4.19 -0.78
C ALA A 37 12.71 4.85 -0.39
N TYR A 38 13.52 5.28 -1.35
CA TYR A 38 14.74 6.07 -1.21
C TYR A 38 14.82 7.19 -2.26
N GLY A 39 13.64 7.70 -2.67
CA GLY A 39 13.44 8.89 -3.51
C GLY A 39 12.76 9.99 -2.69
N SER A 40 11.59 10.49 -3.15
CA SER A 40 10.78 11.40 -2.34
C SER A 40 10.19 10.68 -1.12
N ASP A 41 10.00 11.42 -0.02
CA ASP A 41 9.19 10.96 1.10
C ASP A 41 7.70 10.90 0.71
N ALA A 42 6.88 10.21 1.51
CA ALA A 42 5.46 10.07 1.22
C ALA A 42 4.62 11.25 1.75
N VAL A 43 5.08 11.91 2.80
CA VAL A 43 4.29 12.92 3.53
C VAL A 43 4.25 14.25 2.80
N THR A 44 5.40 14.70 2.27
CA THR A 44 5.51 16.00 1.59
C THR A 44 4.62 16.07 0.33
N PRO A 45 4.65 15.09 -0.59
CA PRO A 45 3.72 15.05 -1.72
C PRO A 45 2.25 14.91 -1.30
N ALA A 46 1.97 14.15 -0.22
CA ALA A 46 0.60 14.03 0.30
C ALA A 46 0.07 15.36 0.83
N ALA A 47 0.88 16.10 1.58
CA ALA A 47 0.52 17.44 2.07
C ALA A 47 0.27 18.41 0.91
N TRP A 48 1.13 18.34 -0.12
CA TRP A 48 0.97 19.17 -1.32
C TRP A 48 -0.32 18.83 -2.07
N ALA A 49 -0.62 17.55 -2.28
CA ALA A 49 -1.86 17.09 -2.93
C ALA A 49 -3.11 17.52 -2.14
N LEU A 50 -3.09 17.40 -0.80
CA LEU A 50 -4.17 17.90 0.06
C LEU A 50 -4.43 19.40 -0.10
N ALA A 51 -3.36 20.19 -0.23
CA ALA A 51 -3.46 21.63 -0.43
C ALA A 51 -3.99 22.02 -1.83
N GLN A 52 -3.75 21.18 -2.85
CA GLN A 52 -4.19 21.42 -4.21
C GLN A 52 -5.60 20.89 -4.52
N THR A 53 -6.19 20.10 -3.63
CA THR A 53 -7.48 19.43 -3.82
C THR A 53 -8.49 19.86 -2.76
N LYS A 54 -9.79 19.62 -2.99
CA LYS A 54 -10.87 20.08 -2.11
C LYS A 54 -11.72 18.95 -1.52
N ARG A 55 -11.89 17.82 -2.25
CA ARG A 55 -12.81 16.74 -1.88
C ARG A 55 -12.13 15.40 -1.74
N ILE A 56 -11.22 15.10 -2.67
CA ILE A 56 -10.55 13.79 -2.73
C ILE A 56 -9.70 13.56 -1.45
N LYS A 57 -9.73 12.35 -0.94
CA LYS A 57 -8.86 11.94 0.16
C LYS A 57 -7.44 11.75 -0.35
N VAL A 58 -6.47 11.97 0.50
CA VAL A 58 -5.06 11.68 0.18
C VAL A 58 -4.46 10.86 1.30
N GLY A 59 -3.76 9.82 0.94
CA GLY A 59 -3.08 8.96 1.91
C GLY A 59 -1.68 8.57 1.47
N THR A 60 -1.00 7.89 2.36
CA THR A 60 0.30 7.28 2.08
C THR A 60 0.15 5.78 1.81
N ALA A 61 0.83 5.28 0.79
CA ALA A 61 0.81 3.86 0.44
C ALA A 61 2.19 3.41 -0.09
N ILE A 62 3.19 3.34 0.77
CA ILE A 62 3.12 3.45 2.23
C ILE A 62 4.11 4.50 2.74
N MET A 63 3.89 5.01 3.96
CA MET A 63 4.90 5.67 4.77
C MET A 63 5.71 4.61 5.53
N GLN A 64 7.03 4.68 5.47
CA GLN A 64 7.93 3.68 6.09
C GLN A 64 7.98 3.88 7.62
N MET A 65 7.53 2.87 8.36
CA MET A 65 7.51 2.93 9.83
C MET A 65 8.89 3.09 10.46
N PRO A 66 9.95 2.37 10.01
CA PRO A 66 11.26 2.51 10.66
C PRO A 66 11.92 3.87 10.43
N ALA A 67 11.48 4.64 9.44
CA ALA A 67 12.01 5.98 9.17
C ALA A 67 11.46 7.05 10.13
N ARG A 68 10.38 6.76 10.86
CA ARG A 68 9.69 7.71 11.76
C ARG A 68 9.26 7.03 13.05
N THR A 69 9.42 7.71 14.18
CA THR A 69 8.84 7.21 15.44
C THR A 69 7.30 7.18 15.35
N PRO A 70 6.62 6.27 16.07
CA PRO A 70 5.16 6.22 16.08
C PRO A 70 4.52 7.56 16.49
N ALA A 71 5.13 8.25 17.45
CA ALA A 71 4.66 9.56 17.90
C ALA A 71 4.78 10.63 16.78
N CYS A 72 5.91 10.66 16.07
CA CYS A 72 6.08 11.57 14.93
C CYS A 72 5.04 11.30 13.84
N ALA A 73 4.81 10.04 13.49
CA ALA A 73 3.83 9.66 12.47
C ALA A 73 2.39 10.01 12.90
N ALA A 74 2.03 9.80 14.17
CA ALA A 74 0.74 10.22 14.69
C ALA A 74 0.56 11.75 14.63
N MET A 75 1.57 12.52 15.02
CA MET A 75 1.56 13.99 14.93
C MET A 75 1.39 14.46 13.48
N THR A 76 2.11 13.84 12.54
CA THR A 76 2.00 14.12 11.10
C THR A 76 0.57 13.85 10.62
N ALA A 77 0.02 12.69 10.94
CA ALA A 77 -1.32 12.30 10.53
C ALA A 77 -2.40 13.23 11.10
N MET A 78 -2.31 13.58 12.39
CA MET A 78 -3.22 14.55 13.02
C MET A 78 -3.12 15.92 12.36
N SER A 79 -1.91 16.40 12.06
CA SER A 79 -1.72 17.70 11.41
C SER A 79 -2.36 17.73 10.02
N LEU A 80 -2.12 16.68 9.21
CA LEU A 80 -2.71 16.57 7.87
C LEU A 80 -4.22 16.41 7.90
N GLN A 81 -4.77 15.68 8.88
CA GLN A 81 -6.21 15.58 9.12
C GLN A 81 -6.83 16.95 9.39
N HIS A 82 -6.26 17.71 10.31
CA HIS A 82 -6.76 19.05 10.64
C HIS A 82 -6.68 20.02 9.47
N LEU A 83 -5.52 20.09 8.81
CA LEU A 83 -5.30 21.00 7.68
C LEU A 83 -6.18 20.68 6.47
N SER A 84 -6.54 19.42 6.28
CA SER A 84 -7.35 18.95 5.14
C SER A 84 -8.84 18.81 5.43
N GLY A 85 -9.31 19.08 6.65
CA GLY A 85 -10.69 18.84 7.02
C GLY A 85 -11.08 17.36 7.05
N GLY A 86 -10.18 16.49 7.52
CA GLY A 86 -10.44 15.05 7.69
C GLY A 86 -10.14 14.18 6.47
N ARG A 87 -9.45 14.69 5.45
CA ARG A 87 -9.21 13.96 4.19
C ARG A 87 -7.94 13.11 4.15
N PHE A 88 -7.08 13.15 5.18
CA PHE A 88 -5.86 12.34 5.19
C PHE A 88 -6.14 10.91 5.67
N ILE A 89 -5.48 9.92 5.07
CA ILE A 89 -5.50 8.50 5.45
C ILE A 89 -4.07 8.03 5.69
N MET A 90 -3.84 7.35 6.80
CA MET A 90 -2.52 6.86 7.17
C MET A 90 -2.28 5.45 6.62
N GLY A 91 -1.41 5.31 5.63
CA GLY A 91 -0.93 4.01 5.17
C GLY A 91 0.53 3.82 5.53
N ILE A 92 0.85 2.71 6.18
CA ILE A 92 2.18 2.41 6.73
C ILE A 92 2.69 1.03 6.29
N GLY A 93 3.98 0.85 6.39
CA GLY A 93 4.60 -0.45 6.11
C GLY A 93 6.02 -0.56 6.63
N PRO A 94 6.54 -1.79 6.79
CA PRO A 94 7.89 -2.02 7.28
C PRO A 94 8.96 -1.71 6.23
N SER A 95 8.61 -1.54 4.95
CA SER A 95 9.55 -1.52 3.81
C SER A 95 10.38 -2.82 3.71
N GLY A 96 11.49 -2.79 2.98
CA GLY A 96 12.43 -3.90 2.87
C GLY A 96 13.72 -3.68 3.67
N PRO A 97 14.43 -4.74 4.08
CA PRO A 97 15.66 -4.61 4.85
C PRO A 97 16.73 -3.81 4.10
N GLN A 98 16.80 -3.91 2.77
CA GLN A 98 17.77 -3.17 1.96
C GLN A 98 17.61 -1.65 2.10
N VAL A 99 16.36 -1.17 2.18
CA VAL A 99 16.07 0.26 2.35
C VAL A 99 16.26 0.66 3.81
N ILE A 100 15.74 -0.13 4.74
CA ILE A 100 15.75 0.24 6.17
C ILE A 100 17.16 0.22 6.75
N GLU A 101 17.93 -0.83 6.49
CA GLU A 101 19.30 -0.95 6.98
C GLU A 101 20.29 -0.16 6.11
N GLY A 102 20.11 -0.21 4.77
CA GLY A 102 21.04 0.40 3.83
C GLY A 102 20.87 1.90 3.64
N TRP A 103 19.66 2.43 3.79
CA TRP A 103 19.38 3.86 3.58
C TRP A 103 19.09 4.62 4.88
N HIS A 104 18.23 4.05 5.75
CA HIS A 104 17.89 4.70 7.02
C HIS A 104 18.84 4.38 8.16
N GLY A 105 19.72 3.36 8.01
CA GLY A 105 20.73 3.01 9.01
C GLY A 105 20.14 2.48 10.33
N VAL A 106 18.95 1.88 10.29
CA VAL A 106 18.27 1.34 11.47
C VAL A 106 18.01 -0.16 11.31
N PRO A 107 18.00 -0.95 12.40
CA PRO A 107 17.75 -2.38 12.31
C PRO A 107 16.36 -2.69 11.74
N TYR A 108 16.26 -3.63 10.81
CA TYR A 108 14.98 -4.10 10.29
C TYR A 108 14.20 -4.89 11.35
N GLY A 109 14.85 -5.79 12.05
CA GLY A 109 14.31 -6.54 13.18
C GLY A 109 13.12 -7.44 12.84
N LYS A 110 12.13 -7.47 13.73
CA LYS A 110 10.91 -8.28 13.60
C LYS A 110 9.74 -7.42 13.09
N PRO A 111 9.53 -7.28 11.78
CA PRO A 111 8.62 -6.29 11.21
C PRO A 111 7.16 -6.47 11.65
N LEU A 112 6.67 -7.68 11.84
CA LEU A 112 5.29 -7.93 12.25
C LEU A 112 5.01 -7.47 13.69
N MET A 113 5.94 -7.73 14.62
CA MET A 113 5.82 -7.26 15.99
C MET A 113 5.95 -5.74 16.06
N ARG A 114 6.94 -5.18 15.34
CA ARG A 114 7.12 -3.72 15.23
C ARG A 114 5.84 -3.05 14.73
N THR A 115 5.16 -3.62 13.72
CA THR A 115 3.91 -3.05 13.21
C THR A 115 2.81 -3.05 14.27
N ARG A 116 2.65 -4.13 15.03
CA ARG A 116 1.65 -4.19 16.11
C ARG A 116 1.89 -3.10 17.16
N GLU A 117 3.11 -2.98 17.63
CA GLU A 117 3.47 -1.96 18.61
C GLU A 117 3.27 -0.55 18.05
N TYR A 118 3.72 -0.32 16.82
CA TYR A 118 3.59 0.96 16.15
C TYR A 118 2.13 1.41 16.03
N VAL A 119 1.25 0.55 15.51
CA VAL A 119 -0.18 0.82 15.37
C VAL A 119 -0.82 1.04 16.75
N SER A 120 -0.47 0.21 17.74
CA SER A 120 -0.95 0.38 19.12
C SER A 120 -0.60 1.76 19.69
N ILE A 121 0.65 2.20 19.52
CA ILE A 121 1.08 3.54 19.99
C ILE A 121 0.34 4.65 19.26
N VAL A 122 0.23 4.56 17.92
CA VAL A 122 -0.52 5.54 17.12
C VAL A 122 -1.98 5.62 17.56
N ARG A 123 -2.65 4.48 17.76
CA ARG A 123 -4.05 4.43 18.26
C ARG A 123 -4.20 5.08 19.63
N LYS A 124 -3.29 4.81 20.57
CA LYS A 124 -3.28 5.47 21.90
C LYS A 124 -3.15 6.99 21.79
N ILE A 125 -2.29 7.47 20.89
CA ILE A 125 -2.11 8.91 20.67
C ILE A 125 -3.38 9.54 20.08
N LEU A 126 -4.00 8.90 19.10
CA LEU A 126 -5.22 9.38 18.45
C LEU A 126 -6.41 9.39 19.40
N ALA A 127 -6.59 8.33 20.19
CA ALA A 127 -7.66 8.23 21.18
C ALA A 127 -7.51 9.25 22.32
N ARG A 128 -6.26 9.58 22.68
CA ARG A 128 -5.96 10.59 23.70
C ARG A 128 -6.68 10.36 25.05
N GLU A 129 -6.98 9.13 25.41
CA GLU A 129 -7.66 8.78 26.66
C GLU A 129 -6.75 9.00 27.88
N ALA A 130 -5.49 8.57 27.78
CA ALA A 130 -4.48 8.66 28.82
C ALA A 130 -3.18 9.30 28.31
N VAL A 131 -2.21 9.50 29.19
CA VAL A 131 -0.82 9.79 28.81
C VAL A 131 -0.25 8.58 28.06
N LEU A 132 0.68 8.83 27.13
CA LEU A 132 1.27 7.76 26.32
C LEU A 132 2.28 6.97 27.14
N GLU A 133 1.97 5.69 27.33
CA GLU A 133 2.88 4.69 27.87
C GLU A 133 2.86 3.44 26.99
N HIS A 134 4.05 2.95 26.68
CA HIS A 134 4.26 1.70 25.96
C HIS A 134 5.59 1.07 26.36
N ASN A 135 5.58 -0.21 26.68
CA ASN A 135 6.77 -0.98 26.98
C ASN A 135 6.73 -2.27 26.14
N GLY A 136 7.31 -2.19 24.96
CA GLY A 136 7.34 -3.27 23.98
C GLY A 136 8.76 -3.72 23.67
N GLU A 137 8.88 -4.65 22.73
CA GLU A 137 10.19 -5.16 22.26
C GLU A 137 10.90 -4.13 21.36
N HIS A 138 10.13 -3.37 20.57
CA HIS A 138 10.68 -2.40 19.61
C HIS A 138 10.55 -0.95 20.04
N TYR A 139 9.59 -0.65 20.92
CA TYR A 139 9.33 0.71 21.37
C TYR A 139 9.15 0.75 22.89
N GLN A 140 9.85 1.68 23.52
CA GLN A 140 9.66 2.04 24.92
C GLN A 140 9.35 3.54 25.00
N VAL A 141 8.18 3.88 25.53
CA VAL A 141 7.71 5.27 25.68
C VAL A 141 7.07 5.44 27.07
N PRO A 142 7.60 6.27 27.98
CA PRO A 142 8.89 7.00 27.88
C PRO A 142 10.10 6.08 27.78
N TYR A 143 11.20 6.59 27.21
CA TYR A 143 12.44 5.85 27.08
C TYR A 143 13.26 5.88 28.37
N TYR A 144 13.63 4.70 28.87
CA TYR A 144 14.45 4.51 30.09
C TYR A 144 15.71 3.70 29.86
N GLY A 145 16.06 3.41 28.58
CA GLY A 145 17.22 2.62 28.22
C GLY A 145 18.53 3.42 28.25
N ASP A 146 19.59 2.83 27.67
CA ASP A 146 20.91 3.42 27.61
C ASP A 146 20.90 4.82 26.98
N GLY A 147 21.58 5.78 27.61
CA GLY A 147 21.60 7.17 27.19
C GLY A 147 20.39 8.02 27.63
N ALA A 148 19.43 7.45 28.36
CA ALA A 148 18.32 8.21 28.91
C ALA A 148 18.81 9.22 29.97
N THR A 149 18.26 10.45 29.94
CA THR A 149 18.58 11.50 30.92
C THR A 149 17.87 11.33 32.27
N GLY A 150 16.89 10.40 32.34
CA GLY A 150 16.00 10.25 33.50
C GLY A 150 14.89 11.31 33.62
N MET A 151 14.86 12.30 32.71
CA MET A 151 13.82 13.35 32.72
C MET A 151 12.59 13.02 31.89
N GLY A 152 12.62 11.90 31.14
CA GLY A 152 11.49 11.44 30.34
C GLY A 152 10.28 11.11 31.22
N LYS A 153 9.12 11.65 30.90
CA LYS A 153 7.85 11.35 31.56
C LYS A 153 6.77 11.12 30.54
N PRO A 154 5.70 10.36 30.87
CA PRO A 154 4.58 10.18 29.98
C PRO A 154 3.94 11.51 29.59
N LEU A 155 3.69 11.70 28.29
CA LEU A 155 3.07 12.90 27.75
C LEU A 155 1.74 12.54 27.07
N LYS A 156 0.87 13.52 26.93
CA LYS A 156 -0.39 13.43 26.19
C LYS A 156 -0.34 14.43 25.05
N SER A 157 -0.76 14.03 23.84
CA SER A 157 -0.79 14.92 22.68
C SER A 157 -1.57 16.21 23.00
N ILE A 158 -1.03 17.36 22.63
CA ILE A 158 -1.73 18.65 22.72
C ILE A 158 -2.81 18.72 21.65
N LEU A 159 -2.46 18.34 20.39
CA LEU A 159 -3.42 18.26 19.31
C LEU A 159 -4.37 17.09 19.52
N HIS A 160 -5.66 17.29 19.27
CA HIS A 160 -6.68 16.25 19.37
C HIS A 160 -6.78 15.51 18.04
N GLY A 161 -6.56 14.20 18.05
CA GLY A 161 -6.71 13.33 16.88
C GLY A 161 -8.14 12.81 16.72
N ASP A 162 -8.40 12.25 15.54
CA ASP A 162 -9.58 11.42 15.32
C ASP A 162 -9.25 9.95 15.59
N ALA A 163 -9.81 9.38 16.65
CA ALA A 163 -9.61 7.96 17.00
C ALA A 163 -10.09 7.00 15.90
N LYS A 164 -10.98 7.46 15.00
CA LYS A 164 -11.54 6.68 13.87
C LYS A 164 -10.71 6.83 12.59
N MET A 165 -9.63 7.61 12.60
CA MET A 165 -8.76 7.73 11.43
C MET A 165 -8.30 6.35 10.96
N LYS A 166 -8.51 6.08 9.68
CA LYS A 166 -8.12 4.80 9.07
C LYS A 166 -6.59 4.65 9.03
N ILE A 167 -6.12 3.46 9.40
CA ILE A 167 -4.72 3.04 9.30
C ILE A 167 -4.68 1.80 8.42
N TYR A 168 -3.96 1.88 7.30
CA TYR A 168 -3.78 0.77 6.36
C TYR A 168 -2.34 0.29 6.35
N THR A 169 -2.11 -0.97 5.95
CA THR A 169 -0.76 -1.54 5.86
C THR A 169 -0.49 -2.17 4.50
N GLY A 170 0.75 -2.05 4.02
CA GLY A 170 1.22 -2.75 2.81
C GLY A 170 1.63 -4.17 3.15
N THR A 171 0.97 -5.19 2.57
CA THR A 171 1.28 -6.60 2.82
C THR A 171 0.69 -7.55 1.78
N ILE A 172 1.39 -8.69 1.54
CA ILE A 172 0.93 -9.79 0.68
C ILE A 172 1.27 -11.16 1.26
N ALA A 173 2.24 -11.23 2.18
CA ALA A 173 2.62 -12.49 2.82
C ALA A 173 1.57 -12.91 3.86
N PRO A 174 1.20 -14.20 4.00
CA PRO A 174 0.13 -14.63 4.88
C PRO A 174 0.25 -14.13 6.33
N ALA A 175 1.45 -14.16 6.90
CA ALA A 175 1.67 -13.66 8.25
C ALA A 175 1.48 -12.13 8.36
N GLY A 176 1.82 -11.38 7.31
CA GLY A 176 1.59 -9.95 7.20
C GLY A 176 0.11 -9.62 7.02
N VAL A 177 -0.61 -10.38 6.19
CA VAL A 177 -2.06 -10.25 6.00
C VAL A 177 -2.79 -10.48 7.31
N ALA A 178 -2.46 -11.55 8.02
CA ALA A 178 -3.06 -11.85 9.33
C ALA A 178 -2.75 -10.73 10.37
N MET A 179 -1.52 -10.20 10.38
CA MET A 179 -1.16 -9.08 11.25
C MET A 179 -1.94 -7.81 10.87
N SER A 180 -2.06 -7.50 9.58
CA SER A 180 -2.84 -6.37 9.11
C SER A 180 -4.31 -6.47 9.50
N ALA A 181 -4.93 -7.62 9.25
CA ALA A 181 -6.32 -7.91 9.64
C ALA A 181 -6.54 -7.81 11.15
N GLU A 182 -5.52 -8.14 11.95
CA GLU A 182 -5.55 -8.01 13.42
C GLU A 182 -5.57 -6.53 13.87
N VAL A 183 -4.67 -5.68 13.37
CA VAL A 183 -4.40 -4.36 13.97
C VAL A 183 -4.76 -3.14 13.12
N ALA A 184 -4.93 -3.29 11.80
CA ALA A 184 -5.20 -2.19 10.88
C ALA A 184 -6.66 -2.17 10.39
N ASP A 185 -7.07 -1.12 9.69
CA ASP A 185 -8.41 -0.99 9.12
C ASP A 185 -8.46 -1.41 7.65
N GLY A 186 -7.34 -1.86 7.10
CA GLY A 186 -7.25 -2.33 5.74
C GLY A 186 -5.82 -2.59 5.27
N MET A 187 -5.70 -3.10 4.05
CA MET A 187 -4.41 -3.43 3.44
C MET A 187 -4.31 -3.00 1.98
N PHE A 188 -3.04 -2.86 1.55
CA PHE A 188 -2.67 -2.65 0.16
C PHE A 188 -2.00 -3.91 -0.39
N PRO A 189 -2.72 -4.85 -1.00
CA PRO A 189 -2.10 -5.94 -1.73
C PRO A 189 -1.61 -5.44 -3.08
N VAL A 190 -0.36 -5.75 -3.42
CA VAL A 190 0.16 -5.59 -4.79
C VAL A 190 -0.09 -6.87 -5.58
N PHE A 191 -0.18 -6.76 -6.92
CA PHE A 191 -0.30 -7.91 -7.81
C PHE A 191 -1.48 -8.85 -7.49
N MET A 192 -2.57 -8.29 -6.99
CA MET A 192 -3.78 -9.05 -6.70
C MET A 192 -4.51 -9.41 -8.00
N ILE A 193 -5.00 -10.63 -8.07
CA ILE A 193 -5.94 -11.11 -9.11
C ILE A 193 -7.31 -11.25 -8.43
N PRO A 194 -8.35 -10.51 -8.85
CA PRO A 194 -9.63 -10.49 -8.15
C PRO A 194 -10.34 -11.85 -8.10
N GLU A 195 -10.09 -12.73 -9.08
CA GLU A 195 -10.62 -14.09 -9.12
C GLU A 195 -9.90 -15.07 -8.18
N LYS A 196 -8.72 -14.70 -7.68
CA LYS A 196 -7.88 -15.52 -6.78
C LYS A 196 -7.82 -14.91 -5.37
N PHE A 197 -8.94 -14.37 -4.90
CA PHE A 197 -9.02 -13.77 -3.56
C PHE A 197 -8.81 -14.79 -2.43
N ASP A 198 -9.15 -16.04 -2.68
CA ASP A 198 -8.99 -17.19 -1.77
C ASP A 198 -7.57 -17.34 -1.20
N VAL A 199 -6.54 -16.86 -1.90
CA VAL A 199 -5.16 -16.87 -1.38
C VAL A 199 -4.96 -16.01 -0.13
N PHE A 200 -5.89 -15.07 0.14
CA PHE A 200 -5.85 -14.19 1.30
C PHE A 200 -6.78 -14.67 2.45
N GLU A 201 -7.88 -15.36 2.14
CA GLU A 201 -8.94 -15.70 3.08
C GLU A 201 -8.45 -16.35 4.38
N PRO A 202 -7.62 -17.42 4.37
CA PRO A 202 -7.21 -18.07 5.62
C PRO A 202 -6.38 -17.15 6.53
N ALA A 203 -5.65 -16.20 5.93
CA ALA A 203 -4.84 -15.27 6.70
C ALA A 203 -5.69 -14.11 7.25
N LEU A 204 -6.68 -13.63 6.48
CA LEU A 204 -7.64 -12.62 6.92
C LEU A 204 -8.47 -13.13 8.09
N GLU A 205 -9.07 -14.32 7.98
CA GLU A 205 -9.84 -14.97 9.05
C GLU A 205 -9.02 -15.05 10.34
N LYS A 206 -7.81 -15.60 10.25
CA LYS A 206 -6.89 -15.68 11.39
C LYS A 206 -6.60 -14.33 12.03
N GLY A 207 -6.51 -13.27 11.25
CA GLY A 207 -6.30 -11.91 11.75
C GLY A 207 -7.54 -11.33 12.41
N PHE A 208 -8.70 -11.52 11.81
CA PHE A 208 -9.99 -11.10 12.37
C PHE A 208 -10.31 -11.81 13.69
N ASP A 209 -10.06 -13.11 13.78
CA ASP A 209 -10.21 -13.86 15.04
C ASP A 209 -9.35 -13.28 16.16
N ARG A 210 -8.11 -12.89 15.85
CA ARG A 210 -7.19 -12.25 16.82
C ARG A 210 -7.62 -10.87 17.23
N ALA A 211 -8.16 -10.09 16.29
CA ALA A 211 -8.68 -8.74 16.56
C ALA A 211 -9.91 -8.81 17.49
N GLY A 212 -10.75 -9.82 17.31
CA GLY A 212 -12.03 -9.92 18.02
C GLY A 212 -13.00 -8.79 17.66
N GLY A 213 -13.99 -8.57 18.51
CA GLY A 213 -14.89 -7.43 18.39
C GLY A 213 -15.79 -7.41 17.15
N GLY A 214 -15.96 -8.55 16.47
CA GLY A 214 -16.77 -8.64 15.24
C GLY A 214 -16.08 -8.05 14.01
N LYS A 215 -14.74 -8.03 13.99
CA LYS A 215 -13.97 -7.60 12.81
C LYS A 215 -14.10 -8.63 11.69
N ASP A 216 -14.39 -8.17 10.49
CA ASP A 216 -14.56 -8.97 9.29
C ASP A 216 -14.35 -8.12 8.01
N LEU A 217 -14.62 -8.71 6.84
CA LEU A 217 -14.51 -8.00 5.54
C LEU A 217 -15.46 -6.81 5.39
N SER A 218 -16.55 -6.73 6.15
CA SER A 218 -17.49 -5.60 6.07
C SER A 218 -16.94 -4.31 6.68
N ASN A 219 -15.93 -4.43 7.55
CA ASN A 219 -15.29 -3.31 8.24
C ASN A 219 -13.77 -3.24 8.05
N TYR A 220 -13.25 -3.97 7.06
CA TYR A 220 -11.84 -4.01 6.69
C TYR A 220 -11.65 -3.74 5.21
N ASP A 221 -10.92 -2.69 4.88
CA ASP A 221 -10.77 -2.22 3.50
C ASP A 221 -9.61 -2.93 2.79
N ILE A 222 -9.83 -3.44 1.58
CA ILE A 222 -8.79 -4.02 0.72
C ILE A 222 -8.66 -3.17 -0.53
N LEU A 223 -7.46 -2.61 -0.77
CA LEU A 223 -7.18 -1.62 -1.81
C LEU A 223 -5.99 -2.08 -2.68
N PRO A 224 -6.22 -2.99 -3.66
CA PRO A 224 -5.15 -3.46 -4.54
C PRO A 224 -4.60 -2.36 -5.44
N PHE A 225 -3.27 -2.39 -5.66
CA PHE A 225 -2.63 -1.61 -6.70
C PHE A 225 -2.88 -2.29 -8.05
N VAL A 226 -3.42 -1.54 -9.00
CA VAL A 226 -3.76 -2.04 -10.34
C VAL A 226 -2.99 -1.25 -11.39
N PRO A 227 -1.91 -1.82 -11.98
CA PRO A 227 -1.22 -1.22 -13.10
C PRO A 227 -2.19 -0.94 -14.25
N THR A 228 -2.13 0.28 -14.81
CA THR A 228 -3.10 0.70 -15.83
C THR A 228 -2.37 1.31 -17.01
N VAL A 229 -2.38 0.63 -18.17
CA VAL A 229 -1.71 1.07 -19.39
C VAL A 229 -2.67 0.90 -20.58
N MET A 230 -3.18 2.01 -21.09
CA MET A 230 -4.11 2.03 -22.22
C MET A 230 -3.38 2.28 -23.54
N GLY A 231 -3.73 1.52 -24.57
CA GLY A 231 -3.21 1.64 -25.92
C GLY A 231 -3.77 0.56 -26.84
N ASP A 232 -3.56 0.72 -28.16
CA ASP A 232 -4.07 -0.22 -29.18
C ASP A 232 -3.19 -1.47 -29.31
N ASP A 233 -1.89 -1.34 -29.07
CA ASP A 233 -0.94 -2.46 -29.06
C ASP A 233 -0.93 -3.09 -27.66
N LEU A 234 -1.59 -4.22 -27.53
CA LEU A 234 -1.74 -4.93 -26.25
C LEU A 234 -0.38 -5.40 -25.70
N ASP A 235 0.53 -5.81 -26.55
CA ASP A 235 1.85 -6.31 -26.13
C ASP A 235 2.71 -5.17 -25.58
N ALA A 236 2.67 -4.02 -26.25
CA ALA A 236 3.31 -2.80 -25.78
C ALA A 236 2.69 -2.33 -24.43
N CYS A 237 1.37 -2.50 -24.22
CA CYS A 237 0.73 -2.18 -22.96
C CYS A 237 1.11 -3.14 -21.81
N ARG A 238 1.36 -4.43 -22.11
CA ARG A 238 1.80 -5.44 -21.14
C ARG A 238 3.26 -5.26 -20.71
N GLN A 239 4.10 -4.77 -21.61
CA GLN A 239 5.54 -4.75 -21.41
C GLN A 239 5.99 -4.06 -20.10
N PRO A 240 5.57 -2.85 -19.74
CA PRO A 240 5.96 -2.20 -18.48
C PRO A 240 5.46 -2.97 -17.24
N VAL A 241 4.36 -3.72 -17.35
CA VAL A 241 3.86 -4.58 -16.27
C VAL A 241 4.72 -5.84 -16.14
N ARG A 242 5.12 -6.48 -17.26
CA ARG A 242 6.05 -7.63 -17.26
C ARG A 242 7.39 -7.26 -16.61
N GLU A 243 7.98 -6.12 -16.98
CA GLU A 243 9.24 -5.62 -16.40
C GLU A 243 9.12 -5.41 -14.88
N ASN A 244 8.03 -4.81 -14.44
CA ASN A 244 7.77 -4.61 -13.02
C ASN A 244 7.60 -5.95 -12.27
N LEU A 245 6.83 -6.88 -12.83
CA LEU A 245 6.65 -8.21 -12.26
C LEU A 245 7.97 -8.99 -12.20
N ALA A 246 8.76 -8.93 -13.25
CA ALA A 246 10.08 -9.59 -13.29
C ALA A 246 11.02 -9.04 -12.22
N LEU A 247 11.02 -7.71 -12.00
CA LEU A 247 11.78 -7.08 -10.93
C LEU A 247 11.36 -7.60 -9.55
N TYR A 248 10.06 -7.64 -9.27
CA TYR A 248 9.56 -8.04 -7.95
C TYR A 248 9.69 -9.56 -7.73
N ILE A 249 9.24 -10.38 -8.68
CA ILE A 249 9.27 -11.85 -8.58
C ILE A 249 10.70 -12.37 -8.64
N GLY A 250 11.57 -11.73 -9.43
CA GLY A 250 12.95 -12.14 -9.64
C GLY A 250 13.96 -11.52 -8.68
N GLY A 251 13.83 -10.21 -8.38
CA GLY A 251 14.90 -9.40 -7.79
C GLY A 251 14.64 -8.81 -6.40
N MET A 252 13.38 -8.74 -5.94
CA MET A 252 13.06 -8.10 -4.64
C MET A 252 13.19 -9.06 -3.46
N GLY A 253 14.37 -9.64 -3.31
CA GLY A 253 14.72 -10.57 -2.26
C GLY A 253 15.89 -11.48 -2.64
N SER A 254 16.31 -12.36 -1.73
CA SER A 254 17.26 -13.43 -2.06
C SER A 254 16.53 -14.61 -2.72
N ARG A 255 17.32 -15.57 -3.29
CA ARG A 255 16.76 -16.78 -3.88
C ARG A 255 15.78 -17.51 -2.96
N ASP A 256 16.10 -17.58 -1.67
CA ASP A 256 15.32 -18.35 -0.69
C ASP A 256 14.37 -17.48 0.14
N LYS A 257 14.37 -16.17 -0.06
CA LYS A 257 13.53 -15.20 0.65
C LYS A 257 13.05 -14.11 -0.28
N ASN A 258 12.05 -14.42 -1.09
CA ASN A 258 11.37 -13.44 -1.93
C ASN A 258 9.84 -13.62 -1.77
N PHE A 259 9.22 -12.72 -1.01
CA PHE A 259 7.78 -12.75 -0.74
C PHE A 259 6.93 -12.65 -2.01
N TYR A 260 7.40 -11.94 -3.03
CA TYR A 260 6.68 -11.78 -4.31
C TYR A 260 6.76 -13.04 -5.16
N ASN A 261 7.90 -13.73 -5.14
CA ASN A 261 8.06 -15.04 -5.78
C ASN A 261 7.13 -16.08 -5.15
N ASP A 262 7.12 -16.14 -3.81
CA ASP A 262 6.24 -17.03 -3.07
C ASP A 262 4.76 -16.68 -3.28
N TYR A 263 4.45 -15.41 -3.47
CA TYR A 263 3.10 -14.98 -3.79
C TYR A 263 2.67 -15.41 -5.19
N ALA A 264 3.54 -15.26 -6.20
CA ALA A 264 3.27 -15.73 -7.56
C ALA A 264 3.04 -17.25 -7.60
N LYS A 265 3.77 -18.03 -6.79
CA LYS A 265 3.52 -19.48 -6.61
C LYS A 265 2.11 -19.74 -6.05
N ARG A 266 1.71 -19.03 -5.00
CA ARG A 266 0.35 -19.18 -4.42
C ARG A 266 -0.76 -18.82 -5.41
N LEU A 267 -0.48 -17.91 -6.35
CA LEU A 267 -1.39 -17.60 -7.46
C LEU A 267 -1.44 -18.67 -8.54
N GLY A 268 -0.64 -19.77 -8.43
CA GLY A 268 -0.61 -20.88 -9.36
C GLY A 268 0.42 -20.72 -10.51
N PHE A 269 1.41 -19.84 -10.34
CA PHE A 269 2.44 -19.58 -11.34
C PHE A 269 3.83 -20.06 -10.92
N GLU A 270 3.94 -21.26 -10.29
CA GLU A 270 5.19 -21.80 -9.75
C GLU A 270 6.31 -21.89 -10.78
N THR A 271 5.99 -22.45 -11.94
CA THR A 271 6.99 -22.63 -13.02
C THR A 271 7.51 -21.29 -13.52
N ALA A 272 6.61 -20.33 -13.78
CA ALA A 272 6.99 -19.00 -14.22
C ALA A 272 7.77 -18.25 -13.13
N ALA A 273 7.36 -18.32 -11.88
CA ALA A 273 8.04 -17.65 -10.76
C ALA A 273 9.49 -18.14 -10.61
N LYS A 274 9.72 -19.45 -10.78
CA LYS A 274 11.08 -20.03 -10.76
C LYS A 274 11.90 -19.53 -11.95
N GLN A 275 11.37 -19.62 -13.16
CA GLN A 275 12.06 -19.19 -14.38
C GLN A 275 12.42 -17.71 -14.36
N ILE A 276 11.48 -16.85 -13.96
CA ILE A 276 11.70 -15.40 -13.82
C ILE A 276 12.83 -15.12 -12.84
N GLN A 277 12.84 -15.78 -11.68
CA GLN A 277 13.89 -15.58 -10.67
C GLN A 277 15.26 -16.06 -11.17
N ASP A 278 15.34 -17.23 -11.80
CA ASP A 278 16.60 -17.77 -12.33
C ASP A 278 17.20 -16.83 -13.39
N LEU A 279 16.39 -16.33 -14.30
CA LEU A 279 16.81 -15.37 -15.33
C LEU A 279 17.23 -14.03 -14.74
N PHE A 280 16.42 -13.48 -13.84
CA PHE A 280 16.69 -12.18 -13.23
C PHE A 280 17.99 -12.17 -12.42
N LEU A 281 18.21 -13.19 -11.59
CA LEU A 281 19.40 -13.30 -10.74
C LEU A 281 20.69 -13.58 -11.54
N THR A 282 20.56 -14.08 -12.78
CA THR A 282 21.70 -14.22 -13.71
C THR A 282 21.92 -12.99 -14.60
N GLY A 283 21.21 -11.89 -14.36
CA GLY A 283 21.34 -10.61 -15.08
C GLY A 283 20.56 -10.52 -16.39
N LYS A 284 19.80 -11.55 -16.76
CA LYS A 284 18.98 -11.64 -17.96
C LYS A 284 17.61 -11.00 -17.79
N ARG A 285 17.59 -9.69 -17.56
CA ARG A 285 16.37 -8.96 -17.17
C ARG A 285 15.28 -8.98 -18.24
N ASP A 286 15.65 -8.82 -19.50
CA ASP A 286 14.71 -8.82 -20.62
C ASP A 286 14.09 -10.21 -20.83
N GLU A 287 14.92 -11.29 -20.72
CA GLU A 287 14.43 -12.66 -20.75
C GLU A 287 13.52 -12.96 -19.55
N ALA A 288 13.82 -12.40 -18.37
CA ALA A 288 12.97 -12.54 -17.20
C ALA A 288 11.61 -11.84 -17.39
N ALA A 289 11.59 -10.65 -17.99
CA ALA A 289 10.34 -9.97 -18.33
C ALA A 289 9.54 -10.76 -19.39
N ALA A 290 10.19 -11.29 -20.40
CA ALA A 290 9.55 -12.13 -21.42
C ALA A 290 9.01 -13.47 -20.87
N ALA A 291 9.55 -13.95 -19.75
CA ALA A 291 9.07 -15.17 -19.07
C ALA A 291 7.82 -14.93 -18.20
N VAL A 292 7.36 -13.69 -18.04
CA VAL A 292 6.12 -13.37 -17.31
C VAL A 292 4.91 -13.75 -18.17
N PRO A 293 4.03 -14.67 -17.72
CA PRO A 293 2.86 -15.07 -18.48
C PRO A 293 1.87 -13.92 -18.69
N ASP A 294 1.27 -13.87 -19.86
CA ASP A 294 0.22 -12.89 -20.18
C ASP A 294 -0.97 -12.99 -19.22
N GLU A 295 -1.36 -14.22 -18.86
CA GLU A 295 -2.43 -14.49 -17.89
C GLU A 295 -2.15 -13.82 -16.54
N LEU A 296 -0.90 -13.80 -16.09
CA LEU A 296 -0.53 -13.13 -14.84
C LEU A 296 -0.66 -11.62 -14.97
N VAL A 297 -0.23 -11.04 -16.09
CA VAL A 297 -0.36 -9.61 -16.39
C VAL A 297 -1.84 -9.20 -16.47
N ASP A 298 -2.61 -9.90 -17.32
CA ASP A 298 -4.02 -9.61 -17.58
C ASP A 298 -4.89 -9.80 -16.33
N GLY A 299 -4.50 -10.73 -15.46
CA GLY A 299 -5.19 -11.00 -14.21
C GLY A 299 -5.12 -9.86 -13.19
N MET A 300 -4.03 -9.09 -13.17
CA MET A 300 -3.82 -8.07 -12.13
C MET A 300 -3.82 -6.63 -12.64
N ALA A 301 -3.85 -6.41 -13.95
CA ALA A 301 -3.69 -5.10 -14.56
C ALA A 301 -4.86 -4.73 -15.47
N LEU A 302 -4.99 -3.44 -15.75
CA LEU A 302 -5.87 -2.87 -16.76
C LEU A 302 -5.00 -2.49 -17.97
N VAL A 303 -4.88 -3.38 -18.97
CA VAL A 303 -4.00 -3.20 -20.12
C VAL A 303 -4.73 -3.35 -21.45
N GLY A 304 -4.35 -2.55 -22.45
CA GLY A 304 -4.85 -2.60 -23.82
C GLY A 304 -5.87 -1.52 -24.15
N SER A 305 -6.78 -1.80 -25.10
CA SER A 305 -7.78 -0.84 -25.57
C SER A 305 -8.77 -0.42 -24.49
N ALA A 306 -9.47 0.69 -24.71
CA ALA A 306 -10.51 1.18 -23.81
C ALA A 306 -11.59 0.11 -23.52
N ASP A 307 -12.01 -0.65 -24.54
CA ASP A 307 -13.03 -1.70 -24.37
C ASP A 307 -12.51 -2.88 -23.54
N ARG A 308 -11.24 -3.25 -23.71
CA ARG A 308 -10.59 -4.26 -22.88
C ARG A 308 -10.50 -3.82 -21.41
N ILE A 309 -10.16 -2.56 -21.17
CA ILE A 309 -10.12 -1.98 -19.82
C ILE A 309 -11.51 -1.99 -19.19
N ARG A 310 -12.57 -1.57 -19.93
CA ARG A 310 -13.95 -1.60 -19.43
C ARG A 310 -14.39 -3.02 -19.04
N ALA A 311 -14.09 -4.00 -19.89
CA ALA A 311 -14.40 -5.39 -19.60
C ALA A 311 -13.70 -5.87 -18.32
N ARG A 312 -12.40 -5.55 -18.14
CA ARG A 312 -11.65 -5.96 -16.95
C ARG A 312 -12.10 -5.23 -15.68
N VAL A 313 -12.56 -3.98 -15.77
CA VAL A 313 -13.16 -3.25 -14.62
C VAL A 313 -14.40 -3.98 -14.09
N ALA A 314 -15.18 -4.62 -14.95
CA ALA A 314 -16.36 -5.39 -14.51
C ALA A 314 -15.99 -6.56 -13.59
N ASP A 315 -14.85 -7.23 -13.81
CA ASP A 315 -14.38 -8.31 -12.95
C ASP A 315 -13.99 -7.77 -11.56
N TRP A 316 -13.34 -6.61 -11.52
CA TRP A 316 -13.03 -5.90 -10.27
C TRP A 316 -14.30 -5.46 -9.53
N GLN A 317 -15.31 -4.99 -10.25
CA GLN A 317 -16.62 -4.66 -9.66
C GLN A 317 -17.32 -5.89 -9.09
N ALA A 318 -17.24 -7.04 -9.78
CA ALA A 318 -17.77 -8.29 -9.27
C ALA A 318 -17.09 -8.73 -7.96
N ALA A 319 -15.76 -8.56 -7.85
CA ALA A 319 -15.03 -8.81 -6.61
C ALA A 319 -15.45 -7.84 -5.50
N ALA A 320 -15.66 -6.56 -5.83
CA ALA A 320 -16.17 -5.57 -4.88
C ALA A 320 -17.59 -5.91 -4.41
N GLY A 321 -18.45 -6.39 -5.31
CA GLY A 321 -19.80 -6.85 -4.98
C GLY A 321 -19.82 -8.03 -3.99
N ARG A 322 -18.76 -8.85 -3.98
CA ARG A 322 -18.57 -9.92 -3.00
C ARG A 322 -17.93 -9.44 -1.68
N GLY A 323 -17.56 -8.17 -1.57
CA GLY A 323 -16.86 -7.63 -0.39
C GLY A 323 -15.35 -7.94 -0.35
N HIS A 324 -14.77 -8.48 -1.44
CA HIS A 324 -13.35 -8.85 -1.49
C HIS A 324 -12.41 -7.66 -1.66
N ILE A 325 -12.90 -6.57 -2.23
CA ILE A 325 -12.16 -5.31 -2.39
C ILE A 325 -13.05 -4.12 -2.10
N HIS A 326 -12.44 -3.03 -1.65
CA HIS A 326 -13.13 -1.78 -1.36
C HIS A 326 -12.91 -0.74 -2.48
N SER A 327 -11.68 -0.63 -2.93
CA SER A 327 -11.26 0.29 -3.98
C SER A 327 -10.15 -0.34 -4.80
N ILE A 328 -10.08 -0.04 -6.11
CA ILE A 328 -8.87 -0.28 -6.91
C ILE A 328 -8.02 0.98 -6.96
N LEU A 329 -6.70 0.84 -6.87
CA LEU A 329 -5.75 1.94 -6.90
C LEU A 329 -4.98 1.90 -8.22
N LEU A 330 -5.32 2.80 -9.15
CA LEU A 330 -4.70 2.84 -10.46
C LEU A 330 -3.26 3.34 -10.37
N SER A 331 -2.32 2.53 -10.82
CA SER A 331 -0.90 2.88 -10.90
C SER A 331 -0.53 3.24 -12.34
N ARG A 332 0.09 4.42 -12.52
CA ARG A 332 0.56 4.95 -13.81
C ARG A 332 -0.51 5.09 -14.90
N PRO A 333 -1.77 5.43 -14.59
CA PRO A 333 -2.76 5.67 -15.62
C PRO A 333 -2.46 6.96 -16.38
N SER A 334 -2.74 7.00 -17.68
CA SER A 334 -2.97 8.27 -18.38
C SER A 334 -4.31 8.88 -17.97
N THR A 335 -4.49 10.18 -18.14
CA THR A 335 -5.78 10.84 -17.86
C THR A 335 -6.93 10.27 -18.69
N ASP A 336 -6.68 9.80 -19.90
CA ASP A 336 -7.68 9.12 -20.74
C ASP A 336 -8.04 7.73 -20.20
N ALA A 337 -7.06 6.96 -19.72
CA ALA A 337 -7.33 5.71 -19.02
C ALA A 337 -8.15 5.94 -17.74
N MET A 338 -7.87 7.02 -16.99
CA MET A 338 -8.66 7.39 -15.81
C MET A 338 -10.12 7.66 -16.16
N LYS A 339 -10.40 8.35 -17.27
CA LYS A 339 -11.77 8.59 -17.75
C LYS A 339 -12.48 7.28 -18.09
N VAL A 340 -11.81 6.38 -18.82
CA VAL A 340 -12.36 5.06 -19.17
C VAL A 340 -12.71 4.25 -17.93
N VAL A 341 -11.82 4.24 -16.92
CA VAL A 341 -12.09 3.51 -15.67
C VAL A 341 -13.18 4.18 -14.84
N ALA A 342 -13.22 5.52 -14.78
CA ALA A 342 -14.27 6.26 -14.07
C ALA A 342 -15.67 5.96 -14.64
N ASP A 343 -15.78 6.02 -15.96
CA ASP A 343 -17.02 5.69 -16.71
C ASP A 343 -17.44 4.24 -16.44
N ALA A 344 -16.53 3.28 -16.62
CA ALA A 344 -16.78 1.87 -16.36
C ALA A 344 -17.15 1.58 -14.89
N ALA A 345 -16.60 2.33 -13.96
CA ALA A 345 -16.90 2.20 -12.54
C ALA A 345 -18.20 2.91 -12.10
N GLY A 346 -18.82 3.68 -13.00
CA GLY A 346 -20.06 4.43 -12.72
C GLY A 346 -19.83 5.64 -11.81
N LEU A 347 -18.68 6.33 -11.94
CA LEU A 347 -18.35 7.54 -11.18
C LEU A 347 -18.77 8.82 -11.90
N THR A 348 -18.96 8.75 -13.23
CA THR A 348 -19.34 9.87 -14.11
C THR A 348 -20.73 9.66 -14.69
#